data_6ef690b618a37167db6c97117d372e0c
#
_entry.id   6ef690b618a37167db6c97117d372e0c
#
_cell.length_a   1.000
_cell.length_b   1.000
_cell.length_c   1.000
_cell.angle_alpha   90.00
_cell.angle_beta   90.00
_cell.angle_gamma   90.00
#
_symmetry.space_group_name_H-M   'P 1'
#
loop_
_entity.id
_entity.type
_entity.pdbx_description
1 polymer ?
#
loop_
_entity_poly.entity_id
_entity_poly.type
_entity_poly.pdbx_seq_one_letter_code
_entity_poly.pdbx_strand_id
1 'polypeptide(L)'
;MALIPRAAEIGVEMFIIDAGWQTAIGEWTVHAEKFPRGLKPVIDEVRRHGMEFGLWIEPERVMHDARLFGEKDEWLFAKNKRDAMLNLSRRDVLEYVYGEMARLLRENDIRYLKLDFNRYFEIPNVPDRRSMRTRYTENFYELFARLRKEFPNVFFENCASGSGRPDLKMDEYFARINRCDNQDTLDCIRLQEGFTYLHPAYMAGGAGHISYDITYMMNHRDAPF
;
A
#
# COMPACT_ATOMS: atom_id res chain seq x y z
N MET A 1 15.76 -11.75 5.35
CA MET A 1 16.95 -11.58 6.20
C MET A 1 18.21 -11.28 5.38
N ALA A 2 18.62 -12.11 4.40
CA ALA A 2 19.88 -11.91 3.66
C ALA A 2 19.98 -10.62 2.81
N LEU A 3 18.87 -10.02 2.44
CA LEU A 3 18.84 -8.75 1.68
C LEU A 3 19.05 -7.51 2.56
N ILE A 4 18.75 -7.59 3.86
CA ILE A 4 18.80 -6.44 4.76
C ILE A 4 20.22 -5.83 4.86
N PRO A 5 21.29 -6.62 5.12
CA PRO A 5 22.64 -6.06 5.13
C PRO A 5 23.04 -5.41 3.80
N ARG A 6 22.68 -6.05 2.69
CA ARG A 6 23.01 -5.53 1.35
C ARG A 6 22.29 -4.22 1.04
N ALA A 7 21.04 -4.08 1.49
CA ALA A 7 20.31 -2.83 1.36
C ALA A 7 20.99 -1.70 2.14
N ALA A 8 21.44 -1.99 3.36
CA ALA A 8 22.17 -1.02 4.17
C ALA A 8 23.52 -0.61 3.53
N GLU A 9 24.25 -1.56 2.94
CA GLU A 9 25.54 -1.30 2.26
C GLU A 9 25.42 -0.30 1.10
N ILE A 10 24.27 -0.26 0.42
CA ILE A 10 24.00 0.70 -0.67
C ILE A 10 23.29 1.97 -0.20
N GLY A 11 23.15 2.17 1.12
CA GLY A 11 22.59 3.39 1.70
C GLY A 11 21.06 3.46 1.72
N VAL A 12 20.36 2.32 1.69
CA VAL A 12 18.89 2.29 1.84
C VAL A 12 18.52 2.73 3.26
N GLU A 13 17.59 3.66 3.35
CA GLU A 13 17.10 4.22 4.63
C GLU A 13 15.83 3.52 5.12
N MET A 14 15.07 2.88 4.22
CA MET A 14 13.80 2.21 4.54
C MET A 14 13.72 0.86 3.86
N PHE A 15 13.46 -0.19 4.63
CA PHE A 15 13.26 -1.56 4.14
C PHE A 15 11.81 -1.95 4.26
N ILE A 16 11.15 -2.18 3.12
CA ILE A 16 9.70 -2.46 3.06
C ILE A 16 9.50 -3.92 2.68
N ILE A 17 8.67 -4.65 3.45
CA ILE A 17 8.15 -5.94 3.03
C ILE A 17 6.86 -5.70 2.23
N ASP A 18 6.87 -6.10 0.96
CA ASP A 18 5.71 -6.06 0.07
C ASP A 18 4.73 -7.21 0.34
N ALA A 19 3.79 -7.49 -0.54
CA ALA A 19 2.76 -8.50 -0.38
C ALA A 19 3.29 -9.89 0.03
N GLY A 20 2.48 -10.66 0.78
CA GLY A 20 2.77 -12.05 1.15
C GLY A 20 3.29 -12.26 2.57
N TRP A 21 3.35 -11.22 3.40
CA TRP A 21 3.64 -11.33 4.83
C TRP A 21 2.44 -11.80 5.66
N GLN A 22 1.23 -11.50 5.20
CA GLN A 22 -0.04 -11.86 5.85
C GLN A 22 -0.55 -13.23 5.39
N THR A 23 -1.46 -13.79 6.17
CA THR A 23 -2.11 -15.08 5.92
C THR A 23 -2.90 -15.04 4.61
N ALA A 24 -3.72 -14.01 4.43
CA ALA A 24 -4.46 -13.70 3.21
C ALA A 24 -4.67 -12.20 3.07
N ILE A 25 -4.89 -11.70 1.86
CA ILE A 25 -5.32 -10.31 1.65
C ILE A 25 -6.76 -10.16 2.16
N GLY A 26 -6.97 -9.19 3.05
CA GLY A 26 -8.21 -9.03 3.82
C GLY A 26 -8.12 -9.54 5.24
N GLU A 27 -6.98 -10.16 5.60
CA GLU A 27 -6.61 -10.53 6.96
C GLU A 27 -5.20 -10.04 7.24
N TRP A 28 -5.07 -9.08 8.15
CA TRP A 28 -3.78 -8.48 8.46
C TRP A 28 -3.12 -9.19 9.66
N THR A 29 -3.15 -10.52 9.59
CA THR A 29 -2.48 -11.44 10.52
C THR A 29 -1.22 -11.97 9.87
N VAL A 30 -0.13 -11.95 10.61
CA VAL A 30 1.18 -12.42 10.13
C VAL A 30 1.13 -13.91 9.81
N HIS A 31 1.62 -14.31 8.65
CA HIS A 31 1.67 -15.70 8.21
C HIS A 31 2.65 -16.51 9.07
N ALA A 32 2.13 -17.39 9.92
CA ALA A 32 2.90 -18.08 10.95
C ALA A 32 4.03 -18.99 10.41
N GLU A 33 3.83 -19.63 9.25
CA GLU A 33 4.88 -20.47 8.66
C GLU A 33 6.04 -19.65 8.10
N LYS A 34 5.75 -18.49 7.47
CA LYS A 34 6.77 -17.60 6.92
C LYS A 34 7.47 -16.79 8.01
N PHE A 35 6.74 -16.42 9.03
CA PHE A 35 7.20 -15.60 10.16
C PHE A 35 6.83 -16.27 11.49
N PRO A 36 7.46 -17.40 11.86
CA PRO A 36 7.08 -18.19 13.05
C PRO A 36 7.28 -17.45 14.37
N ARG A 37 8.02 -16.34 14.36
CA ARG A 37 8.22 -15.44 15.52
C ARG A 37 7.65 -14.04 15.28
N GLY A 38 6.65 -13.92 14.38
CA GLY A 38 6.09 -12.62 13.96
C GLY A 38 7.08 -11.78 13.16
N LEU A 39 6.73 -10.51 12.96
CA LEU A 39 7.57 -9.56 12.21
C LEU A 39 8.77 -9.04 13.01
N LYS A 40 8.73 -9.16 14.36
CA LYS A 40 9.74 -8.59 15.24
C LYS A 40 11.18 -8.95 14.86
N PRO A 41 11.56 -10.20 14.53
CA PRO A 41 12.94 -10.51 14.15
C PRO A 41 13.41 -9.80 12.87
N VAL A 42 12.50 -9.51 11.95
CA VAL A 42 12.83 -8.77 10.73
C VAL A 42 12.98 -7.28 11.05
N ILE A 43 12.08 -6.74 11.86
CA ILE A 43 12.13 -5.35 12.32
C ILE A 43 13.43 -5.09 13.08
N ASP A 44 13.77 -5.95 14.04
CA ASP A 44 15.00 -5.83 14.82
C ASP A 44 16.25 -5.86 13.92
N GLU A 45 16.26 -6.73 12.90
CA GLU A 45 17.38 -6.82 11.96
C GLU A 45 17.49 -5.56 11.09
N VAL A 46 16.38 -5.03 10.58
CA VAL A 46 16.33 -3.76 9.82
C VAL A 46 16.87 -2.62 10.67
N ARG A 47 16.40 -2.50 11.92
CA ARG A 47 16.85 -1.49 12.88
C ARG A 47 18.33 -1.61 13.21
N ARG A 48 18.83 -2.82 13.38
CA ARG A 48 20.26 -3.08 13.65
C ARG A 48 21.17 -2.54 12.55
N HIS A 49 20.67 -2.48 11.33
CA HIS A 49 21.37 -1.92 10.18
C HIS A 49 21.07 -0.42 9.94
N GLY A 50 20.44 0.26 10.89
CA GLY A 50 20.17 1.71 10.82
C GLY A 50 19.03 2.12 9.87
N MET A 51 18.26 1.15 9.39
CA MET A 51 17.12 1.41 8.50
C MET A 51 15.80 1.47 9.26
N GLU A 52 14.82 2.15 8.67
CA GLU A 52 13.44 2.13 9.10
C GLU A 52 12.69 0.94 8.45
N PHE A 53 11.65 0.43 9.14
CA PHE A 53 10.86 -0.69 8.63
C PHE A 53 9.53 -0.22 8.07
N GLY A 54 9.18 -0.76 6.89
CA GLY A 54 7.91 -0.54 6.23
C GLY A 54 7.18 -1.84 5.89
N LEU A 55 5.88 -1.70 5.65
CA LEU A 55 5.01 -2.83 5.32
C LEU A 55 4.03 -2.44 4.21
N TRP A 56 3.70 -3.39 3.35
CA TRP A 56 2.65 -3.28 2.35
C TRP A 56 1.32 -3.80 2.91
N ILE A 57 0.22 -3.16 2.52
CA ILE A 57 -1.14 -3.58 2.89
C ILE A 57 -2.13 -3.24 1.77
N GLU A 58 -3.16 -4.07 1.62
CA GLU A 58 -4.29 -3.84 0.73
C GLU A 58 -5.58 -3.80 1.57
N PRO A 59 -6.00 -2.62 2.09
CA PRO A 59 -7.02 -2.53 3.13
C PRO A 59 -8.46 -2.62 2.62
N GLU A 60 -8.65 -2.60 1.32
CA GLU A 60 -9.97 -2.57 0.69
C GLU A 60 -10.33 -3.87 -0.02
N ARG A 61 -9.38 -4.79 -0.18
CA ARG A 61 -9.56 -6.04 -0.90
C ARG A 61 -9.60 -7.23 0.04
N VAL A 62 -10.44 -8.21 -0.28
CA VAL A 62 -10.55 -9.48 0.42
C VAL A 62 -10.43 -10.61 -0.60
N MET A 63 -9.42 -11.46 -0.46
CA MET A 63 -9.24 -12.63 -1.30
C MET A 63 -10.13 -13.78 -0.84
N HIS A 64 -10.41 -14.73 -1.76
CA HIS A 64 -11.31 -15.84 -1.52
C HIS A 64 -10.86 -16.82 -0.41
N ASP A 65 -9.57 -16.81 -0.09
CA ASP A 65 -8.95 -17.60 0.99
C ASP A 65 -8.95 -16.87 2.35
N ALA A 66 -9.36 -15.61 2.39
CA ALA A 66 -9.53 -14.89 3.63
C ALA A 66 -10.82 -15.30 4.36
N ARG A 67 -10.76 -15.38 5.69
CA ARG A 67 -11.91 -15.72 6.54
C ARG A 67 -13.09 -14.77 6.33
N LEU A 68 -12.83 -13.47 6.21
CA LEU A 68 -13.84 -12.45 5.93
C LEU A 68 -14.64 -12.74 4.66
N PHE A 69 -14.05 -13.37 3.65
CA PHE A 69 -14.73 -13.69 2.40
C PHE A 69 -15.91 -14.66 2.58
N GLY A 70 -15.83 -15.53 3.57
CA GLY A 70 -16.89 -16.50 3.90
C GLY A 70 -17.80 -16.10 5.06
N GLU A 71 -17.29 -15.28 6.00
CA GLU A 71 -17.99 -14.99 7.26
C GLU A 71 -18.74 -13.65 7.28
N LYS A 72 -18.36 -12.70 6.39
CA LYS A 72 -18.87 -11.32 6.41
C LYS A 72 -19.37 -10.84 5.07
N ASP A 73 -20.26 -11.62 4.45
CA ASP A 73 -20.80 -11.34 3.12
C ASP A 73 -21.48 -9.95 3.05
N GLU A 74 -22.11 -9.52 4.12
CA GLU A 74 -22.77 -8.21 4.24
C GLU A 74 -21.80 -7.02 4.25
N TRP A 75 -20.50 -7.28 4.47
CA TRP A 75 -19.43 -6.29 4.41
C TRP A 75 -18.80 -6.16 3.03
N LEU A 76 -19.13 -7.10 2.14
CA LEU A 76 -18.48 -7.24 0.86
C LEU A 76 -19.38 -6.78 -0.28
N PHE A 77 -18.76 -6.24 -1.31
CA PHE A 77 -19.40 -6.03 -2.59
C PHE A 77 -18.44 -6.33 -3.75
N ALA A 78 -18.96 -6.33 -4.98
CA ALA A 78 -18.21 -6.72 -6.17
C ALA A 78 -17.51 -8.09 -6.01
N LYS A 79 -18.17 -9.03 -5.30
CA LYS A 79 -17.67 -10.35 -5.02
C LYS A 79 -17.69 -11.23 -6.26
N ASN A 80 -16.58 -11.85 -6.55
CA ASN A 80 -16.42 -12.83 -7.62
C ASN A 80 -15.74 -14.11 -7.06
N LYS A 81 -15.35 -15.05 -7.92
CA LYS A 81 -14.73 -16.33 -7.47
C LYS A 81 -13.33 -16.12 -6.85
N ARG A 82 -12.68 -15.01 -7.10
CA ARG A 82 -11.30 -14.74 -6.70
C ARG A 82 -11.22 -13.82 -5.50
N ASP A 83 -12.02 -12.75 -5.49
CA ASP A 83 -11.92 -11.69 -4.49
C ASP A 83 -13.22 -10.87 -4.36
N ALA A 84 -13.22 -9.99 -3.39
CA ALA A 84 -14.27 -9.02 -3.13
C ALA A 84 -13.67 -7.69 -2.67
N MET A 85 -14.50 -6.67 -2.55
CA MET A 85 -14.15 -5.39 -1.91
C MET A 85 -14.84 -5.26 -0.57
N LEU A 86 -14.16 -4.70 0.42
CA LEU A 86 -14.78 -4.21 1.64
C LEU A 86 -15.62 -2.95 1.35
N ASN A 87 -16.85 -2.97 1.82
CA ASN A 87 -17.78 -1.86 1.64
C ASN A 87 -17.50 -0.73 2.64
N LEU A 88 -16.49 0.07 2.40
CA LEU A 88 -16.14 1.22 3.25
C LEU A 88 -17.24 2.30 3.32
N SER A 89 -18.29 2.23 2.48
CA SER A 89 -19.45 3.10 2.68
C SER A 89 -20.23 2.80 3.97
N ARG A 90 -19.98 1.64 4.58
CA ARG A 90 -20.55 1.22 5.87
C ARG A 90 -19.64 1.66 7.01
N ARG A 91 -20.26 2.18 8.05
CA ARG A 91 -19.53 2.65 9.24
C ARG A 91 -18.85 1.52 10.01
N ASP A 92 -19.52 0.39 10.17
CA ASP A 92 -18.97 -0.78 10.85
C ASP A 92 -17.74 -1.37 10.13
N VAL A 93 -17.71 -1.36 8.81
CA VAL A 93 -16.55 -1.78 8.00
C VAL A 93 -15.39 -0.79 8.16
N LEU A 94 -15.67 0.52 8.14
CA LEU A 94 -14.65 1.53 8.38
C LEU A 94 -14.00 1.34 9.76
N GLU A 95 -14.80 1.14 10.81
CA GLU A 95 -14.28 0.95 12.17
C GLU A 95 -13.44 -0.34 12.28
N TYR A 96 -13.85 -1.40 11.61
CA TYR A 96 -13.07 -2.63 11.55
C TYR A 96 -11.71 -2.42 10.88
N VAL A 97 -11.69 -1.83 9.67
CA VAL A 97 -10.44 -1.57 8.93
C VAL A 97 -9.51 -0.65 9.72
N TYR A 98 -10.07 0.42 10.30
CA TYR A 98 -9.30 1.31 11.17
C TYR A 98 -8.70 0.56 12.37
N GLY A 99 -9.51 -0.26 13.05
CA GLY A 99 -9.07 -1.05 14.21
C GLY A 99 -7.92 -1.98 13.87
N GLU A 100 -8.00 -2.70 12.76
CA GLU A 100 -6.96 -3.62 12.31
C GLU A 100 -5.67 -2.90 11.89
N MET A 101 -5.78 -1.82 11.13
CA MET A 101 -4.61 -1.02 10.76
C MET A 101 -3.94 -0.39 11.99
N ALA A 102 -4.72 0.18 12.89
CA ALA A 102 -4.21 0.76 14.13
C ALA A 102 -3.56 -0.31 15.03
N ARG A 103 -4.14 -1.51 15.13
CA ARG A 103 -3.55 -2.65 15.85
C ARG A 103 -2.20 -3.01 15.26
N LEU A 104 -2.11 -3.16 13.94
CA LEU A 104 -0.88 -3.50 13.24
C LEU A 104 0.24 -2.48 13.52
N LEU A 105 -0.09 -1.20 13.51
CA LEU A 105 0.84 -0.10 13.78
C LEU A 105 1.25 -0.01 15.27
N ARG A 106 0.34 -0.34 16.20
CA ARG A 106 0.66 -0.36 17.65
C ARG A 106 1.52 -1.55 18.06
N GLU A 107 1.28 -2.71 17.44
CA GLU A 107 1.98 -3.95 17.77
C GLU A 107 3.37 -4.04 17.14
N ASN A 108 3.64 -3.24 16.11
CA ASN A 108 4.88 -3.33 15.34
C ASN A 108 5.49 -1.93 15.14
N ASP A 109 6.81 -1.83 15.17
CA ASP A 109 7.52 -0.59 14.89
C ASP A 109 7.61 -0.34 13.38
N ILE A 110 6.46 0.03 12.80
CA ILE A 110 6.29 0.33 11.37
C ILE A 110 6.38 1.83 11.18
N ARG A 111 7.28 2.29 10.29
CA ARG A 111 7.46 3.70 9.93
C ARG A 111 6.94 4.04 8.55
N TYR A 112 6.65 3.03 7.75
CA TYR A 112 6.14 3.21 6.39
C TYR A 112 5.04 2.20 6.11
N LEU A 113 3.91 2.64 5.60
CA LEU A 113 2.82 1.77 5.20
C LEU A 113 2.43 2.07 3.75
N LYS A 114 2.76 1.14 2.85
CA LYS A 114 2.36 1.19 1.43
C LYS A 114 0.95 0.63 1.30
N LEU A 115 0.03 1.45 0.86
CA LEU A 115 -1.38 1.10 0.67
C LEU A 115 -1.67 0.85 -0.80
N ASP A 116 -1.99 -0.38 -1.10
CA ASP A 116 -2.29 -0.81 -2.46
C ASP A 116 -3.77 -1.16 -2.65
N PHE A 117 -4.18 -1.30 -3.90
CA PHE A 117 -5.50 -1.77 -4.29
C PHE A 117 -5.43 -2.36 -5.70
N ASN A 118 -5.19 -3.67 -5.78
CA ASN A 118 -4.91 -4.37 -7.04
C ASN A 118 -6.16 -5.01 -7.65
N ARG A 119 -7.21 -4.21 -7.83
CA ARG A 119 -8.41 -4.59 -8.57
C ARG A 119 -9.13 -3.36 -9.10
N TYR A 120 -10.10 -3.58 -9.97
CA TYR A 120 -11.00 -2.50 -10.42
C TYR A 120 -11.93 -2.07 -9.29
N PHE A 121 -12.13 -0.76 -9.18
CA PHE A 121 -13.09 -0.19 -8.26
C PHE A 121 -14.51 -0.33 -8.84
N GLU A 122 -15.29 -1.22 -8.26
CA GLU A 122 -16.64 -1.52 -8.69
C GLU A 122 -17.64 -1.19 -7.58
N ILE A 123 -18.62 -0.36 -7.88
CA ILE A 123 -19.78 -0.15 -6.99
C ILE A 123 -20.96 -0.91 -7.58
N PRO A 124 -21.69 -1.71 -6.77
CA PRO A 124 -22.86 -2.44 -7.22
C PRO A 124 -23.88 -1.52 -7.89
N ASN A 125 -24.60 -2.06 -8.87
CA ASN A 125 -25.71 -1.35 -9.50
C ASN A 125 -26.94 -1.36 -8.58
N VAL A 126 -26.94 -0.48 -7.61
CA VAL A 126 -28.02 -0.30 -6.63
C VAL A 126 -28.64 1.09 -6.76
N PRO A 127 -29.89 1.30 -6.34
CA PRO A 127 -30.55 2.62 -6.42
C PRO A 127 -29.74 3.76 -5.79
N ASP A 128 -29.04 3.49 -4.68
CA ASP A 128 -28.22 4.47 -3.94
C ASP A 128 -26.73 4.47 -4.34
N ARG A 129 -26.42 4.03 -5.57
CA ARG A 129 -25.03 3.88 -6.03
C ARG A 129 -24.18 5.15 -5.89
N ARG A 130 -24.75 6.32 -6.24
CA ARG A 130 -24.04 7.60 -6.17
C ARG A 130 -23.68 7.95 -4.72
N SER A 131 -24.63 7.87 -3.83
CA SER A 131 -24.46 8.13 -2.41
C SER A 131 -23.50 7.11 -1.76
N MET A 132 -23.58 5.84 -2.13
CA MET A 132 -22.65 4.82 -1.68
C MET A 132 -21.20 5.16 -2.08
N ARG A 133 -20.97 5.60 -3.33
CA ARG A 133 -19.63 6.00 -3.80
C ARG A 133 -19.09 7.18 -3.01
N THR A 134 -19.91 8.20 -2.79
CA THR A 134 -19.53 9.38 -2.01
C THR A 134 -19.17 8.99 -0.59
N ARG A 135 -20.04 8.24 0.11
CA ARG A 135 -19.74 7.75 1.47
C ARG A 135 -18.48 6.89 1.53
N TYR A 136 -18.26 6.04 0.53
CA TYR A 136 -17.04 5.24 0.46
C TYR A 136 -15.79 6.13 0.44
N THR A 137 -15.78 7.13 -0.43
CA THR A 137 -14.66 8.05 -0.57
C THR A 137 -14.46 8.90 0.69
N GLU A 138 -15.53 9.45 1.25
CA GLU A 138 -15.48 10.23 2.50
C GLU A 138 -14.96 9.40 3.68
N ASN A 139 -15.43 8.16 3.82
CA ASN A 139 -14.96 7.24 4.85
C ASN A 139 -13.51 6.82 4.63
N PHE A 140 -13.06 6.70 3.38
CA PHE A 140 -11.65 6.46 3.09
C PHE A 140 -10.77 7.64 3.53
N TYR A 141 -11.18 8.87 3.27
CA TYR A 141 -10.47 10.04 3.77
C TYR A 141 -10.47 10.11 5.31
N GLU A 142 -11.62 9.81 5.93
CA GLU A 142 -11.71 9.76 7.40
C GLU A 142 -10.76 8.72 7.99
N LEU A 143 -10.67 7.53 7.39
CA LEU A 143 -9.74 6.49 7.81
C LEU A 143 -8.31 7.02 7.92
N PHE A 144 -7.83 7.69 6.87
CA PHE A 144 -6.45 8.20 6.84
C PHE A 144 -6.25 9.45 7.69
N ALA A 145 -7.26 10.32 7.80
CA ALA A 145 -7.23 11.44 8.73
C ALA A 145 -7.04 10.96 10.18
N ARG A 146 -7.75 9.91 10.57
CA ARG A 146 -7.64 9.29 11.92
C ARG A 146 -6.29 8.61 12.12
N LEU A 147 -5.83 7.80 11.15
CA LEU A 147 -4.55 7.11 11.23
C LEU A 147 -3.38 8.10 11.31
N ARG A 148 -3.37 9.14 10.50
CA ARG A 148 -2.33 10.18 10.59
C ARG A 148 -2.32 10.93 11.91
N LYS A 149 -3.49 11.18 12.48
CA LYS A 149 -3.59 11.83 13.79
C LYS A 149 -3.04 10.96 14.92
N GLU A 150 -3.33 9.66 14.87
CA GLU A 150 -2.86 8.71 15.89
C GLU A 150 -1.40 8.30 15.70
N PHE A 151 -0.94 8.19 14.44
CA PHE A 151 0.40 7.74 14.07
C PHE A 151 1.15 8.80 13.25
N PRO A 152 1.46 9.97 13.83
CA PRO A 152 2.04 11.10 13.07
C PRO A 152 3.44 10.81 12.50
N ASN A 153 4.13 9.78 13.03
CA ASN A 153 5.47 9.39 12.60
C ASN A 153 5.47 8.25 11.56
N VAL A 154 4.29 7.82 11.08
CA VAL A 154 4.16 6.82 10.03
C VAL A 154 3.96 7.53 8.69
N PHE A 155 4.78 7.18 7.70
CA PHE A 155 4.62 7.62 6.32
C PHE A 155 3.64 6.69 5.61
N PHE A 156 2.58 7.24 5.04
CA PHE A 156 1.64 6.50 4.21
C PHE A 156 1.93 6.77 2.73
N GLU A 157 2.04 5.70 1.94
CA GLU A 157 2.12 5.76 0.48
C GLU A 157 0.82 5.27 -0.14
N ASN A 158 0.28 6.05 -1.08
CA ASN A 158 -0.86 5.67 -1.90
C ASN A 158 -0.36 5.02 -3.20
N CYS A 159 -0.61 3.72 -3.38
CA CYS A 159 -0.26 3.00 -4.60
C CYS A 159 -1.49 2.80 -5.50
N ALA A 160 -2.43 1.98 -5.10
CA ALA A 160 -3.61 1.62 -5.86
C ALA A 160 -3.30 1.17 -7.29
N SER A 161 -2.53 0.07 -7.39
CA SER A 161 -2.13 -0.55 -8.68
C SER A 161 -1.41 0.43 -9.61
N GLY A 162 -0.42 1.14 -9.07
CA GLY A 162 0.35 2.10 -9.86
C GLY A 162 -0.43 3.36 -10.23
N SER A 163 -0.92 4.10 -9.23
CA SER A 163 -1.61 5.40 -9.40
C SER A 163 -3.08 5.33 -9.83
N GLY A 164 -3.82 4.34 -9.38
CA GLY A 164 -5.28 4.27 -9.62
C GLY A 164 -6.10 5.30 -8.82
N ARG A 165 -5.49 6.03 -7.88
CA ARG A 165 -6.20 6.88 -6.91
C ARG A 165 -5.45 8.18 -6.55
N PRO A 166 -4.90 8.93 -7.52
CA PRO A 166 -4.13 10.14 -7.25
C PRO A 166 -5.03 11.39 -7.30
N ASP A 167 -6.01 11.52 -6.41
CA ASP A 167 -6.75 12.77 -6.29
C ASP A 167 -6.07 13.74 -5.30
N LEU A 168 -6.31 15.06 -5.47
CA LEU A 168 -5.67 16.10 -4.67
C LEU A 168 -6.00 16.04 -3.17
N LYS A 169 -7.10 15.40 -2.78
CA LYS A 169 -7.44 15.22 -1.37
C LYS A 169 -6.52 14.19 -0.71
N MET A 170 -5.97 13.25 -1.46
CA MET A 170 -4.98 12.30 -0.96
C MET A 170 -3.69 12.99 -0.52
N ASP A 171 -3.32 14.11 -1.12
CA ASP A 171 -2.10 14.86 -0.74
C ASP A 171 -2.13 15.32 0.73
N GLU A 172 -3.32 15.44 1.34
CA GLU A 172 -3.44 15.78 2.76
C GLU A 172 -3.06 14.61 3.68
N TYR A 173 -3.19 13.38 3.20
CA TYR A 173 -3.06 12.18 4.04
C TYR A 173 -1.83 11.36 3.73
N PHE A 174 -1.35 11.41 2.49
CA PHE A 174 -0.25 10.59 2.04
C PHE A 174 1.02 11.43 1.85
N ALA A 175 2.13 10.91 2.33
CA ALA A 175 3.43 11.53 2.15
C ALA A 175 4.02 11.22 0.76
N ARG A 176 3.53 10.15 0.12
CA ARG A 176 4.00 9.66 -1.17
C ARG A 176 2.86 9.04 -1.97
N ILE A 177 2.89 9.26 -3.27
CA ILE A 177 1.97 8.63 -4.23
C ILE A 177 2.79 7.86 -5.25
N ASN A 178 2.52 6.57 -5.42
CA ASN A 178 3.11 5.80 -6.51
C ASN A 178 2.51 6.29 -7.83
N ARG A 179 3.33 6.93 -8.67
CA ARG A 179 2.88 7.54 -9.92
C ARG A 179 2.61 6.52 -11.04
N CYS A 180 3.28 5.38 -11.00
CA CYS A 180 3.11 4.27 -11.97
C CYS A 180 3.97 3.07 -11.56
N ASP A 181 3.58 1.86 -11.97
CA ASP A 181 4.38 0.65 -11.86
C ASP A 181 5.26 0.39 -13.10
N ASN A 182 5.19 1.27 -14.10
CA ASN A 182 6.09 1.19 -15.25
C ASN A 182 7.53 1.42 -14.79
N GLN A 183 8.45 0.56 -15.28
CA GLN A 183 9.85 0.53 -14.89
C GLN A 183 10.77 0.95 -16.03
N ASP A 184 10.22 1.30 -17.20
CA ASP A 184 11.03 1.88 -18.27
C ASP A 184 11.54 3.26 -17.87
N THR A 185 12.86 3.44 -17.96
CA THR A 185 13.53 4.66 -17.46
C THR A 185 13.05 5.93 -18.17
N LEU A 186 12.86 5.89 -19.49
CA LEU A 186 12.41 7.05 -20.26
C LEU A 186 10.94 7.38 -19.98
N ASP A 187 10.10 6.34 -19.85
CA ASP A 187 8.72 6.52 -19.46
C ASP A 187 8.61 7.06 -18.03
N CYS A 188 9.46 6.59 -17.13
CA CYS A 188 9.51 7.11 -15.75
C CYS A 188 9.79 8.62 -15.69
N ILE A 189 10.67 9.15 -16.56
CA ILE A 189 10.93 10.59 -16.66
C ILE A 189 9.66 11.35 -17.07
N ARG A 190 8.98 10.88 -18.11
CA ARG A 190 7.72 11.49 -18.60
C ARG A 190 6.60 11.43 -17.57
N LEU A 191 6.46 10.29 -16.90
CA LEU A 191 5.48 10.11 -15.83
C LEU A 191 5.78 11.00 -14.63
N GLN A 192 7.06 11.17 -14.29
CA GLN A 192 7.49 12.10 -13.23
C GLN A 192 7.13 13.54 -13.58
N GLU A 193 7.43 13.98 -14.80
CA GLU A 193 7.07 15.31 -15.28
C GLU A 193 5.54 15.51 -15.23
N GLY A 194 4.76 14.60 -15.83
CA GLY A 194 3.30 14.68 -15.85
C GLY A 194 2.68 14.73 -14.45
N PHE A 195 3.23 13.96 -13.50
CA PHE A 195 2.78 13.96 -12.11
C PHE A 195 2.93 15.36 -11.47
N THR A 196 4.02 16.06 -11.76
CA THR A 196 4.31 17.37 -11.14
C THR A 196 3.40 18.49 -11.60
N TYR A 197 2.56 18.30 -12.63
CA TYR A 197 1.56 19.30 -13.02
C TYR A 197 0.40 19.41 -12.03
N LEU A 198 0.14 18.36 -11.25
CA LEU A 198 -0.98 18.32 -10.30
C LEU A 198 -0.54 18.11 -8.85
N HIS A 199 0.56 17.41 -8.63
CA HIS A 199 1.05 17.03 -7.30
C HIS A 199 2.46 17.59 -7.04
N PRO A 200 2.80 17.90 -5.79
CA PRO A 200 4.15 18.30 -5.43
C PRO A 200 5.19 17.23 -5.82
N ALA A 201 6.31 17.66 -6.39
CA ALA A 201 7.35 16.74 -6.88
C ALA A 201 7.88 15.78 -5.80
N TYR A 202 7.95 16.22 -4.53
CA TYR A 202 8.42 15.41 -3.41
C TYR A 202 7.50 14.24 -3.07
N MET A 203 6.23 14.29 -3.49
CA MET A 203 5.26 13.21 -3.28
C MET A 203 5.36 12.11 -4.33
N ALA A 204 6.08 12.35 -5.42
CA ALA A 204 6.21 11.37 -6.48
C ALA A 204 6.94 10.13 -5.97
N GLY A 205 6.17 9.09 -5.70
CA GLY A 205 6.65 7.74 -5.52
C GLY A 205 6.77 7.04 -6.85
N GLY A 206 7.46 5.97 -6.88
CA GLY A 206 7.53 5.12 -8.05
C GLY A 206 8.66 4.15 -7.96
N ALA A 207 8.51 3.09 -8.67
CA ALA A 207 9.48 2.06 -8.76
C ALA A 207 10.62 2.51 -9.69
N GLY A 208 11.71 3.00 -9.12
CA GLY A 208 12.99 2.74 -9.73
C GLY A 208 13.41 1.37 -9.21
N HIS A 209 13.22 0.31 -9.99
CA HIS A 209 13.78 -0.97 -9.61
C HIS A 209 15.25 -0.97 -10.03
N ILE A 210 16.14 -0.97 -9.05
CA ILE A 210 17.59 -1.05 -9.30
C ILE A 210 17.94 -2.17 -10.28
N SER A 211 17.29 -3.33 -10.15
CA SER A 211 17.50 -4.46 -11.04
C SER A 211 17.08 -4.19 -12.49
N TYR A 212 16.00 -3.45 -12.69
CA TYR A 212 15.53 -3.09 -14.04
C TYR A 212 16.42 -2.02 -14.65
N ASP A 213 16.74 -0.97 -13.91
CA ASP A 213 17.61 0.11 -14.37
C ASP A 213 19.00 -0.41 -14.72
N ILE A 214 19.56 -1.32 -13.91
CA ILE A 214 20.82 -2.00 -14.23
C ILE A 214 20.69 -2.83 -15.51
N THR A 215 19.60 -3.58 -15.68
CA THR A 215 19.38 -4.39 -16.87
C THR A 215 19.22 -3.51 -18.11
N TYR A 216 18.48 -2.41 -18.01
CA TYR A 216 18.34 -1.44 -19.09
C TYR A 216 19.69 -0.84 -19.47
N MET A 217 20.47 -0.35 -18.51
CA MET A 217 21.80 0.20 -18.73
C MET A 217 22.78 -0.82 -19.33
N MET A 218 22.72 -2.07 -18.89
CA MET A 218 23.56 -3.15 -19.45
C MET A 218 23.21 -3.46 -20.90
N ASN A 219 21.94 -3.35 -21.27
CA ASN A 219 21.47 -3.64 -22.64
C ASN A 219 21.57 -2.42 -23.56
N HIS A 220 21.64 -1.21 -23.01
CA HIS A 220 21.63 0.07 -23.74
C HIS A 220 22.79 0.96 -23.29
N ARG A 221 24.02 0.40 -23.36
CA ARG A 221 25.25 1.07 -22.88
C ARG A 221 25.48 2.46 -23.45
N ASP A 222 24.90 2.75 -24.61
CA ASP A 222 25.05 4.01 -25.32
C ASP A 222 23.82 4.93 -25.17
N ALA A 223 22.86 4.57 -24.34
CA ALA A 223 21.70 5.43 -24.07
C ALA A 223 22.11 6.63 -23.23
N PRO A 224 21.87 7.85 -23.65
CA PRO A 224 22.13 9.03 -22.83
C PRO A 224 21.19 9.08 -21.63
N PHE A 225 21.73 9.44 -20.48
CA PHE A 225 20.96 9.76 -19.28
C PHE A 225 20.22 11.07 -19.44
#